data_aa913d5baa5824bb22950cadafb51aa6
#
_entry.id   aa913d5baa5824bb22950cadafb51aa6
#
_cell.length_a   1.000
_cell.length_b   1.000
_cell.length_c   1.000
_cell.angle_alpha   90.00
_cell.angle_beta   90.00
_cell.angle_gamma   90.00
#
_symmetry.space_group_name_H-M   'P 1'
#
loop_
_entity.id
_entity.type
_entity.pdbx_description
1 polymer ?
#
loop_
_entity_poly.entity_id
_entity_poly.type
_entity_poly.pdbx_seq_one_letter_code
_entity_poly.pdbx_strand_id
1 'polypeptide(L)'
;MRTKSIYLLLLLAIMPLCAFSQSKSAFEIKDGHFYRNGKVTPVLSGEMHYARIPHQYWRHRLQMMKGMGLNTVATYVFWNLHEPEPGKWDFTGDKNLAEFIKTAGEEGMMVILRPGPYVCAEWEFGGYPWWLQNVKGMEIRRDNPEFLKYTKAYIDRLYKEVGDLQCTKGGPIVMVQCENEFGSYVAQRKDIPLEEHRAYNAKIKQQLADAGFNVPLFTSDGSWLFEGGATPGALPTANGESDIENLKKVVNQYHDGKGPYMVAEFYPGWLSHWAEPFPQVGASGIARQTEKYLQNDVSFNFYMVHGGTNFGFTSGANYDKKRDIQPDLTSYDYDAPISEAGWVTPKYDSIRNVIRKYVKYTVPEAPAPNPVIEIPSIKLTKVADVLAFAEKQKPVSADTPLTFEQLNQGYGYVLY
;
A
#
# COMPACT_ATOMS: atom_id res chain seq x y z
N MET A 1 -55.86 19.01 -60.74
CA MET A 1 -54.46 18.70 -60.31
C MET A 1 -54.39 18.78 -58.78
N ARG A 2 -54.18 17.62 -58.11
CA ARG A 2 -54.24 17.51 -56.66
C ARG A 2 -52.77 17.46 -56.14
N THR A 3 -52.36 18.46 -55.39
CA THR A 3 -51.09 18.51 -54.68
C THR A 3 -51.17 17.73 -53.35
N LYS A 4 -50.42 16.68 -53.23
CA LYS A 4 -50.25 15.91 -51.95
C LYS A 4 -49.15 16.53 -51.08
N SER A 5 -49.51 17.06 -49.92
CA SER A 5 -48.61 17.48 -48.90
C SER A 5 -48.13 16.25 -48.09
N ILE A 6 -46.82 16.03 -48.07
CA ILE A 6 -46.16 15.00 -47.22
C ILE A 6 -45.78 15.66 -45.93
N TYR A 7 -46.38 15.28 -44.80
CA TYR A 7 -45.95 15.66 -43.47
C TYR A 7 -44.85 14.68 -43.02
N LEU A 8 -43.64 15.19 -42.86
CA LEU A 8 -42.52 14.44 -42.27
C LEU A 8 -42.58 14.60 -40.74
N LEU A 9 -43.02 13.55 -40.04
CA LEU A 9 -42.99 13.49 -38.58
C LEU A 9 -41.53 13.20 -38.12
N LEU A 10 -40.87 14.21 -37.58
CA LEU A 10 -39.61 14.02 -36.84
C LEU A 10 -39.93 13.50 -35.43
N LEU A 11 -39.75 12.21 -35.20
CA LEU A 11 -39.72 11.63 -33.87
C LEU A 11 -38.37 11.94 -33.23
N LEU A 12 -38.30 12.96 -32.39
CA LEU A 12 -37.18 13.18 -31.47
C LEU A 12 -37.26 12.10 -30.38
N ALA A 13 -36.41 11.11 -30.48
CA ALA A 13 -36.15 10.17 -29.37
C ALA A 13 -35.41 10.90 -28.25
N ILE A 14 -36.15 11.33 -27.24
CA ILE A 14 -35.55 11.81 -25.96
C ILE A 14 -35.05 10.57 -25.24
N MET A 15 -33.75 10.27 -25.40
CA MET A 15 -33.06 9.34 -24.48
C MET A 15 -32.96 10.04 -23.13
N PRO A 16 -33.47 9.45 -22.04
CA PRO A 16 -33.19 9.97 -20.73
C PRO A 16 -31.67 9.81 -20.49
N LEU A 17 -30.92 10.90 -20.41
CA LEU A 17 -29.64 10.91 -19.77
C LEU A 17 -29.87 10.50 -18.31
N CYS A 18 -29.73 9.21 -18.02
CA CYS A 18 -29.51 8.76 -16.65
C CYS A 18 -28.15 9.35 -16.22
N ALA A 19 -28.17 10.56 -15.69
CA ALA A 19 -27.09 11.05 -14.86
C ALA A 19 -27.00 10.07 -13.68
N PHE A 20 -26.07 9.15 -13.74
CA PHE A 20 -25.65 8.39 -12.57
C PHE A 20 -25.10 9.43 -11.58
N SER A 21 -25.98 9.95 -10.73
CA SER A 21 -25.56 10.60 -9.50
C SER A 21 -24.79 9.54 -8.73
N GLN A 22 -23.47 9.60 -8.75
CA GLN A 22 -22.63 8.83 -7.81
C GLN A 22 -23.10 9.26 -6.42
N SER A 23 -23.90 8.40 -5.78
CA SER A 23 -24.25 8.62 -4.38
C SER A 23 -22.96 8.63 -3.59
N LYS A 24 -22.70 9.73 -2.86
CA LYS A 24 -21.55 9.81 -1.96
C LYS A 24 -21.58 8.58 -1.05
N SER A 25 -20.58 7.71 -1.20
CA SER A 25 -20.43 6.56 -0.32
C SER A 25 -19.92 7.09 1.02
N ALA A 26 -20.66 6.86 2.08
CA ALA A 26 -20.22 7.21 3.42
C ALA A 26 -19.46 6.03 4.04
N PHE A 27 -18.26 6.29 4.53
CA PHE A 27 -17.53 5.38 5.41
C PHE A 27 -17.16 6.14 6.66
N GLU A 28 -17.52 5.60 7.81
CA GLU A 28 -17.33 6.25 9.11
C GLU A 28 -17.00 5.25 10.21
N ILE A 29 -16.32 5.74 11.24
CA ILE A 29 -16.13 5.04 12.51
C ILE A 29 -17.17 5.57 13.48
N LYS A 30 -18.01 4.69 14.00
CA LYS A 30 -19.07 5.04 14.92
C LYS A 30 -19.38 3.89 15.87
N ASP A 31 -19.61 4.17 17.13
CA ASP A 31 -20.02 3.21 18.17
C ASP A 31 -19.11 1.95 18.20
N GLY A 32 -17.81 2.12 17.96
CA GLY A 32 -16.84 1.04 17.99
C GLY A 32 -16.81 0.14 16.73
N HIS A 33 -17.49 0.54 15.66
CA HIS A 33 -17.56 -0.23 14.41
C HIS A 33 -17.25 0.62 13.19
N PHE A 34 -16.85 -0.05 12.11
CA PHE A 34 -16.82 0.54 10.78
C PHE A 34 -18.21 0.47 10.14
N TYR A 35 -18.64 1.57 9.56
CA TYR A 35 -19.90 1.66 8.80
C TYR A 35 -19.63 2.02 7.36
N ARG A 36 -20.28 1.34 6.43
CA ARG A 36 -20.35 1.73 5.02
C ARG A 36 -21.81 1.95 4.64
N ASN A 37 -22.15 3.17 4.21
CA ASN A 37 -23.52 3.53 3.85
C ASN A 37 -24.56 3.20 4.94
N GLY A 38 -24.21 3.50 6.20
CA GLY A 38 -25.07 3.27 7.37
C GLY A 38 -25.19 1.83 7.84
N LYS A 39 -24.40 0.90 7.27
CA LYS A 39 -24.39 -0.51 7.67
C LYS A 39 -23.04 -0.87 8.31
N VAL A 40 -23.05 -1.58 9.42
CA VAL A 40 -21.85 -2.17 9.99
C VAL A 40 -21.17 -3.04 8.95
N THR A 41 -19.93 -2.72 8.66
CA THR A 41 -19.14 -3.36 7.60
C THR A 41 -17.73 -3.64 8.10
N PRO A 42 -17.41 -4.87 8.48
CA PRO A 42 -16.04 -5.25 8.83
C PRO A 42 -15.12 -5.00 7.63
N VAL A 43 -13.92 -4.51 7.91
CA VAL A 43 -12.87 -4.36 6.90
C VAL A 43 -12.11 -5.67 6.79
N LEU A 44 -12.37 -6.41 5.73
CA LEU A 44 -11.67 -7.65 5.38
C LEU A 44 -10.75 -7.34 4.20
N SER A 45 -9.51 -6.96 4.52
CA SER A 45 -8.56 -6.39 3.59
C SER A 45 -7.40 -7.34 3.27
N GLY A 46 -6.79 -7.10 2.14
CA GLY A 46 -5.48 -7.65 1.80
C GLY A 46 -4.61 -6.59 1.16
N GLU A 47 -3.32 -6.61 1.51
CA GLU A 47 -2.34 -5.70 0.95
C GLU A 47 -1.81 -6.22 -0.37
N MET A 48 -1.82 -5.35 -1.37
CA MET A 48 -1.28 -5.58 -2.69
C MET A 48 -0.68 -4.27 -3.22
N HIS A 49 0.62 -4.26 -3.48
CA HIS A 49 1.30 -3.05 -3.94
C HIS A 49 1.23 -2.94 -5.46
N TYR A 50 0.50 -1.94 -5.98
CA TYR A 50 0.37 -1.71 -7.43
C TYR A 50 1.73 -1.65 -8.15
N ALA A 51 2.75 -1.08 -7.51
CA ALA A 51 4.09 -0.92 -8.05
C ALA A 51 4.87 -2.24 -8.21
N ARG A 52 4.42 -3.32 -7.56
CA ARG A 52 5.02 -4.66 -7.62
C ARG A 52 4.33 -5.59 -8.61
N ILE A 53 3.35 -5.07 -9.37
CA ILE A 53 2.51 -5.86 -10.25
C ILE A 53 2.34 -5.09 -11.57
N PRO A 54 2.64 -5.67 -12.74
CA PRO A 54 2.34 -5.03 -14.01
C PRO A 54 0.86 -4.66 -14.10
N HIS A 55 0.55 -3.43 -14.52
CA HIS A 55 -0.81 -2.88 -14.46
C HIS A 55 -1.86 -3.74 -15.19
N GLN A 56 -1.44 -4.51 -16.22
CA GLN A 56 -2.31 -5.43 -16.95
C GLN A 56 -2.90 -6.52 -16.06
N TYR A 57 -2.29 -6.80 -14.91
CA TYR A 57 -2.72 -7.85 -13.98
C TYR A 57 -3.47 -7.30 -12.75
N TRP A 58 -3.55 -5.99 -12.53
CA TRP A 58 -4.22 -5.43 -11.35
C TRP A 58 -5.64 -5.94 -11.18
N ARG A 59 -6.46 -5.85 -12.24
CA ARG A 59 -7.85 -6.32 -12.19
C ARG A 59 -7.97 -7.79 -11.85
N HIS A 60 -7.14 -8.63 -12.45
CA HIS A 60 -7.13 -10.06 -12.15
C HIS A 60 -6.81 -10.33 -10.68
N ARG A 61 -5.80 -9.67 -10.12
CA ARG A 61 -5.44 -9.83 -8.70
C ARG A 61 -6.52 -9.33 -7.75
N LEU A 62 -7.17 -8.21 -8.06
CA LEU A 62 -8.32 -7.71 -7.32
C LEU A 62 -9.50 -8.69 -7.35
N GLN A 63 -9.78 -9.30 -8.50
CA GLN A 63 -10.79 -10.35 -8.62
C GLN A 63 -10.44 -11.60 -7.81
N MET A 64 -9.17 -11.99 -7.75
CA MET A 64 -8.72 -13.07 -6.86
C MET A 64 -8.98 -12.72 -5.39
N MET A 65 -8.69 -11.50 -4.95
CA MET A 65 -8.98 -11.06 -3.59
C MET A 65 -10.48 -11.15 -3.27
N LYS A 66 -11.34 -10.73 -4.18
CA LYS A 66 -12.80 -10.90 -4.05
C LYS A 66 -13.19 -12.37 -3.99
N GLY A 67 -12.60 -13.21 -4.83
CA GLY A 67 -12.78 -14.66 -4.80
C GLY A 67 -12.36 -15.29 -3.47
N MET A 68 -11.42 -14.69 -2.75
CA MET A 68 -11.06 -15.08 -1.40
C MET A 68 -12.07 -14.61 -0.34
N GLY A 69 -12.96 -13.68 -0.69
CA GLY A 69 -13.98 -13.12 0.19
C GLY A 69 -13.60 -11.77 0.80
N LEU A 70 -12.53 -11.14 0.34
CA LEU A 70 -12.13 -9.81 0.80
C LEU A 70 -13.02 -8.72 0.17
N ASN A 71 -13.21 -7.63 0.91
CA ASN A 71 -14.00 -6.48 0.47
C ASN A 71 -13.16 -5.20 0.33
N THR A 72 -11.89 -5.27 0.69
CA THR A 72 -10.98 -4.12 0.73
C THR A 72 -9.61 -4.51 0.21
N VAL A 73 -8.95 -3.61 -0.50
CA VAL A 73 -7.53 -3.69 -0.83
C VAL A 73 -6.79 -2.57 -0.13
N ALA A 74 -5.63 -2.87 0.47
CA ALA A 74 -4.69 -1.88 0.96
C ALA A 74 -3.48 -1.78 0.04
N THR A 75 -2.90 -0.59 -0.06
CA THR A 75 -1.64 -0.39 -0.80
C THR A 75 -0.82 0.73 -0.20
N TYR A 76 0.48 0.52 -0.11
CA TYR A 76 1.42 1.61 0.08
C TYR A 76 1.56 2.49 -1.15
N VAL A 77 2.01 3.74 -0.93
CA VAL A 77 2.44 4.65 -1.98
C VAL A 77 3.93 4.92 -1.78
N PHE A 78 4.73 4.62 -2.78
CA PHE A 78 6.19 4.74 -2.70
C PHE A 78 6.63 6.11 -3.24
N TRP A 79 7.03 7.01 -2.36
CA TRP A 79 7.39 8.37 -2.75
C TRP A 79 8.54 8.39 -3.78
N ASN A 80 9.61 7.60 -3.56
CA ASN A 80 10.75 7.52 -4.47
C ASN A 80 10.40 7.00 -5.88
N LEU A 81 9.34 6.19 -5.99
CA LEU A 81 8.84 5.71 -7.28
C LEU A 81 8.20 6.83 -8.10
N HIS A 82 7.51 7.74 -7.41
CA HIS A 82 6.76 8.82 -8.03
C HIS A 82 7.57 10.10 -8.21
N GLU A 83 8.58 10.34 -7.39
CA GLU A 83 9.49 11.48 -7.47
C GLU A 83 10.94 11.02 -7.47
N PRO A 84 11.42 10.37 -8.56
CA PRO A 84 12.78 9.84 -8.66
C PRO A 84 13.85 10.95 -8.64
N GLU A 85 13.51 12.15 -9.03
CA GLU A 85 14.33 13.37 -8.95
C GLU A 85 13.46 14.51 -8.40
N PRO A 86 14.02 15.50 -7.70
CA PRO A 86 13.28 16.60 -7.12
C PRO A 86 12.34 17.29 -8.11
N GLY A 87 11.05 17.30 -7.83
CA GLY A 87 10.01 17.93 -8.65
C GLY A 87 9.65 17.19 -9.94
N LYS A 88 10.29 16.06 -10.25
CA LYS A 88 9.95 15.23 -11.42
C LYS A 88 9.00 14.10 -11.00
N TRP A 89 7.74 14.31 -11.23
CA TRP A 89 6.68 13.39 -10.84
C TRP A 89 6.25 12.46 -11.98
N ASP A 90 6.06 11.18 -11.67
CA ASP A 90 5.58 10.17 -12.62
C ASP A 90 4.47 9.29 -11.99
N PHE A 91 3.28 9.35 -12.56
CA PHE A 91 2.11 8.55 -12.21
C PHE A 91 1.55 7.81 -13.45
N THR A 92 2.43 7.34 -14.34
CA THR A 92 2.03 6.69 -15.59
C THR A 92 2.33 5.19 -15.59
N GLY A 93 1.65 4.42 -16.44
CA GLY A 93 1.88 2.97 -16.59
C GLY A 93 1.71 2.22 -15.26
N ASP A 94 2.69 1.42 -14.89
CA ASP A 94 2.70 0.65 -13.63
C ASP A 94 2.76 1.53 -12.36
N LYS A 95 2.98 2.84 -12.53
CA LYS A 95 2.95 3.84 -11.46
C LYS A 95 1.62 4.60 -11.37
N ASN A 96 0.61 4.25 -12.18
CA ASN A 96 -0.67 4.95 -12.22
C ASN A 96 -1.56 4.53 -11.04
N LEU A 97 -1.26 5.09 -9.87
CA LEU A 97 -2.00 4.83 -8.63
C LEU A 97 -3.50 5.14 -8.76
N ALA A 98 -3.85 6.24 -9.44
CA ALA A 98 -5.25 6.60 -9.62
C ALA A 98 -6.03 5.54 -10.41
N GLU A 99 -5.42 4.96 -11.44
CA GLU A 99 -6.02 3.87 -12.22
C GLU A 99 -6.16 2.58 -11.40
N PHE A 100 -5.15 2.24 -10.60
CA PHE A 100 -5.24 1.11 -9.66
C PHE A 100 -6.43 1.26 -8.71
N ILE A 101 -6.57 2.45 -8.09
CA ILE A 101 -7.67 2.74 -7.16
C ILE A 101 -9.03 2.69 -7.87
N LYS A 102 -9.15 3.26 -9.08
CA LYS A 102 -10.38 3.19 -9.88
C LYS A 102 -10.75 1.75 -10.21
N THR A 103 -9.76 0.96 -10.65
CA THR A 103 -9.94 -0.48 -10.95
C THR A 103 -10.45 -1.24 -9.73
N ALA A 104 -9.92 -0.95 -8.53
CA ALA A 104 -10.44 -1.55 -7.30
C ALA A 104 -11.90 -1.14 -7.04
N GLY A 105 -12.25 0.12 -7.25
CA GLY A 105 -13.62 0.62 -7.13
C GLY A 105 -14.59 -0.02 -8.13
N GLU A 106 -14.19 -0.20 -9.38
CA GLU A 106 -14.96 -0.88 -10.43
C GLU A 106 -15.22 -2.35 -10.08
N GLU A 107 -14.25 -3.01 -9.44
CA GLU A 107 -14.43 -4.35 -8.87
C GLU A 107 -15.27 -4.35 -7.59
N GLY A 108 -15.76 -3.21 -7.12
CA GLY A 108 -16.60 -3.06 -5.92
C GLY A 108 -15.84 -3.16 -4.60
N MET A 109 -14.51 -3.04 -4.62
CA MET A 109 -13.66 -3.05 -3.42
C MET A 109 -13.51 -1.65 -2.82
N MET A 110 -13.40 -1.59 -1.50
CA MET A 110 -12.90 -0.43 -0.78
C MET A 110 -11.37 -0.37 -0.90
N VAL A 111 -10.80 0.82 -0.70
CA VAL A 111 -9.35 1.02 -0.74
C VAL A 111 -8.87 1.66 0.56
N ILE A 112 -7.84 1.09 1.15
CA ILE A 112 -7.03 1.69 2.22
C ILE A 112 -5.75 2.21 1.58
N LEU A 113 -5.52 3.53 1.70
CA LEU A 113 -4.32 4.16 1.17
C LEU A 113 -3.29 4.34 2.27
N ARG A 114 -2.06 3.92 2.03
CA ARG A 114 -0.96 3.96 2.99
C ARG A 114 0.20 4.80 2.45
N PRO A 115 0.11 6.15 2.51
CA PRO A 115 1.08 7.04 1.86
C PRO A 115 2.42 7.18 2.58
N GLY A 116 2.54 6.75 3.80
CA GLY A 116 3.72 6.96 4.63
C GLY A 116 3.78 8.36 5.26
N PRO A 117 4.90 9.10 5.11
CA PRO A 117 5.94 9.08 4.05
C PRO A 117 6.97 7.94 4.12
N TYR A 118 7.17 7.32 5.26
CA TYR A 118 7.92 6.08 5.40
C TYR A 118 6.97 4.89 5.24
N VAL A 119 7.32 3.91 4.43
CA VAL A 119 6.45 2.76 4.18
C VAL A 119 7.08 1.42 4.57
N CYS A 120 8.36 1.36 4.89
CA CYS A 120 9.10 0.12 5.14
C CYS A 120 9.03 -0.83 3.94
N ALA A 121 8.24 -1.87 4.02
CA ALA A 121 7.84 -2.76 2.94
C ALA A 121 9.00 -3.47 2.22
N GLU A 122 10.16 -3.61 2.86
CA GLU A 122 11.38 -4.13 2.23
C GLU A 122 11.63 -3.42 0.88
N TRP A 123 11.24 -2.15 0.83
CA TRP A 123 11.43 -1.28 -0.32
C TRP A 123 12.62 -0.38 -0.09
N GLU A 124 13.36 -0.11 -1.16
CA GLU A 124 14.55 0.73 -1.15
C GLU A 124 14.30 2.04 -0.39
N PHE A 125 15.19 2.32 0.56
CA PHE A 125 15.18 3.46 1.47
C PHE A 125 13.83 3.69 2.18
N GLY A 126 13.04 2.60 2.42
CA GLY A 126 11.72 2.68 3.04
C GLY A 126 10.72 3.54 2.29
N GLY A 127 10.92 3.71 0.99
CA GLY A 127 10.09 4.51 0.10
C GLY A 127 10.50 5.97 -0.03
N TYR A 128 11.49 6.44 0.70
CA TYR A 128 11.99 7.81 0.57
C TYR A 128 12.80 8.01 -0.70
N PRO A 129 12.70 9.18 -1.36
CA PRO A 129 13.61 9.54 -2.41
C PRO A 129 15.06 9.68 -1.92
N TRP A 130 15.99 9.04 -2.61
CA TRP A 130 17.43 9.08 -2.31
C TRP A 130 17.97 10.51 -2.20
N TRP A 131 17.49 11.43 -3.02
CA TRP A 131 17.96 12.83 -3.11
C TRP A 131 17.65 13.65 -1.85
N LEU A 132 16.75 13.19 -0.96
CA LEU A 132 16.53 13.84 0.33
C LEU A 132 17.82 13.90 1.15
N GLN A 133 18.72 12.95 1.02
CA GLN A 133 20.00 12.92 1.71
C GLN A 133 20.95 14.06 1.28
N ASN A 134 20.74 14.61 0.07
CA ASN A 134 21.50 15.74 -0.44
C ASN A 134 20.95 17.10 0.01
N VAL A 135 19.84 17.15 0.69
CA VAL A 135 19.24 18.39 1.19
C VAL A 135 19.93 18.80 2.48
N LYS A 136 20.56 19.98 2.49
CA LYS A 136 21.28 20.47 3.68
C LYS A 136 20.33 20.64 4.86
N GLY A 137 20.70 20.06 6.00
CA GLY A 137 19.93 20.13 7.24
C GLY A 137 18.74 19.18 7.30
N MET A 138 18.64 18.24 6.37
CA MET A 138 17.62 17.20 6.35
C MET A 138 17.79 16.23 7.52
N GLU A 139 16.75 16.05 8.30
CA GLU A 139 16.61 14.99 9.30
C GLU A 139 15.30 14.24 9.06
N ILE A 140 15.42 13.05 8.48
CA ILE A 140 14.29 12.22 8.09
C ILE A 140 13.56 11.68 9.32
N ARG A 141 12.21 11.60 9.25
CA ARG A 141 11.32 11.12 10.33
C ARG A 141 11.45 11.93 11.62
N ARG A 142 11.70 13.23 11.50
CA ARG A 142 11.86 14.17 12.61
C ARG A 142 10.95 15.39 12.43
N ASP A 143 10.71 16.09 13.54
CA ASP A 143 10.15 17.45 13.51
C ASP A 143 11.18 18.43 12.94
N ASN A 144 11.54 18.23 11.69
CA ASN A 144 12.57 18.97 10.98
C ASN A 144 11.91 19.83 9.89
N PRO A 145 12.16 21.14 9.82
CA PRO A 145 11.50 22.04 8.87
C PRO A 145 11.70 21.63 7.40
N GLU A 146 12.91 21.20 7.01
CA GLU A 146 13.15 20.77 5.63
C GLU A 146 12.41 19.47 5.33
N PHE A 147 12.46 18.49 6.23
CA PHE A 147 11.75 17.24 6.03
C PHE A 147 10.23 17.47 5.93
N LEU A 148 9.64 18.26 6.83
CA LEU A 148 8.21 18.58 6.82
C LEU A 148 7.78 19.38 5.57
N LYS A 149 8.65 20.21 5.03
CA LYS A 149 8.40 20.93 3.77
C LYS A 149 8.30 19.96 2.58
N TYR A 150 9.22 19.02 2.47
CA TYR A 150 9.20 18.05 1.38
C TYR A 150 8.09 17.00 1.54
N THR A 151 7.80 16.53 2.74
CA THR A 151 6.66 15.64 2.99
C THR A 151 5.32 16.31 2.67
N LYS A 152 5.19 17.61 2.99
CA LYS A 152 4.01 18.38 2.61
C LYS A 152 3.85 18.44 1.09
N ALA A 153 4.92 18.73 0.36
CA ALA A 153 4.88 18.79 -1.10
C ALA A 153 4.49 17.43 -1.72
N TYR A 154 5.01 16.34 -1.16
CA TYR A 154 4.64 14.98 -1.54
C TYR A 154 3.15 14.70 -1.28
N ILE A 155 2.66 14.98 -0.07
CA ILE A 155 1.27 14.73 0.32
C ILE A 155 0.32 15.59 -0.53
N ASP A 156 0.62 16.86 -0.76
CA ASP A 156 -0.17 17.75 -1.62
C ASP A 156 -0.22 17.22 -3.07
N ARG A 157 0.92 16.73 -3.58
CA ARG A 157 0.99 16.14 -4.92
C ARG A 157 0.20 14.84 -5.00
N LEU A 158 0.30 13.96 -4.01
CA LEU A 158 -0.47 12.73 -3.94
C LEU A 158 -1.98 13.03 -3.88
N TYR A 159 -2.39 13.98 -3.04
CA TYR A 159 -3.79 14.39 -2.97
C TYR A 159 -4.33 14.87 -4.32
N LYS A 160 -3.54 15.62 -5.07
CA LYS A 160 -3.90 16.06 -6.43
C LYS A 160 -4.17 14.88 -7.37
N GLU A 161 -3.46 13.76 -7.20
CA GLU A 161 -3.66 12.56 -8.03
C GLU A 161 -4.88 11.74 -7.62
N VAL A 162 -5.13 11.58 -6.31
CA VAL A 162 -6.12 10.60 -5.82
C VAL A 162 -7.17 11.19 -4.89
N GLY A 163 -7.09 12.45 -4.51
CA GLY A 163 -7.99 13.06 -3.54
C GLY A 163 -9.47 13.05 -3.94
N ASP A 164 -9.78 13.01 -5.24
CA ASP A 164 -11.14 12.90 -5.74
C ASP A 164 -11.67 11.45 -5.72
N LEU A 165 -10.80 10.49 -5.40
CA LEU A 165 -11.17 9.08 -5.27
C LEU A 165 -11.54 8.68 -3.84
N GLN A 166 -11.67 9.64 -2.91
CA GLN A 166 -12.18 9.39 -1.57
C GLN A 166 -13.69 9.05 -1.60
N CYS A 167 -14.14 8.22 -0.66
CA CYS A 167 -15.55 7.82 -0.57
C CYS A 167 -16.48 9.02 -0.30
N THR A 168 -16.00 10.05 0.36
CA THR A 168 -16.70 11.33 0.56
C THR A 168 -16.99 12.08 -0.76
N LYS A 169 -16.29 11.71 -1.82
CA LYS A 169 -16.49 12.22 -3.20
C LYS A 169 -17.02 11.15 -4.16
N GLY A 170 -17.39 9.96 -3.66
CA GLY A 170 -17.93 8.86 -4.43
C GLY A 170 -16.91 7.82 -4.90
N GLY A 171 -15.63 7.97 -4.56
CA GLY A 171 -14.57 7.02 -4.86
C GLY A 171 -14.48 5.86 -3.87
N PRO A 172 -13.51 4.95 -4.04
CA PRO A 172 -13.36 3.77 -3.20
C PRO A 172 -12.44 3.96 -1.98
N ILE A 173 -11.67 5.05 -1.85
CA ILE A 173 -10.77 5.26 -0.71
C ILE A 173 -11.60 5.52 0.53
N VAL A 174 -11.46 4.64 1.53
CA VAL A 174 -12.22 4.69 2.79
C VAL A 174 -11.38 5.06 4.02
N MET A 175 -10.08 4.81 4.01
CA MET A 175 -9.16 5.11 5.10
C MET A 175 -7.79 5.52 4.54
N VAL A 176 -7.07 6.37 5.30
CA VAL A 176 -5.70 6.78 4.97
C VAL A 176 -4.80 6.63 6.18
N GLN A 177 -3.65 5.99 6.02
CA GLN A 177 -2.67 5.79 7.08
C GLN A 177 -1.79 7.03 7.27
N CYS A 178 -1.47 7.32 8.53
CA CYS A 178 -0.47 8.30 8.93
C CYS A 178 0.81 7.57 9.31
N GLU A 179 1.92 7.87 8.65
CA GLU A 179 3.21 7.22 8.90
C GLU A 179 3.15 5.68 8.79
N ASN A 180 4.18 4.96 9.22
CA ASN A 180 4.17 3.51 9.32
C ASN A 180 5.13 3.04 10.41
N GLU A 181 4.64 2.21 11.34
CA GLU A 181 5.41 1.64 12.45
C GLU A 181 6.31 2.68 13.15
N PHE A 182 5.77 3.89 13.34
CA PHE A 182 6.51 4.99 13.91
C PHE A 182 6.94 4.71 15.34
N GLY A 183 6.15 3.93 16.08
CA GLY A 183 6.52 3.46 17.42
C GLY A 183 7.80 2.62 17.44
N SER A 184 8.09 1.87 16.38
CA SER A 184 9.35 1.14 16.23
C SER A 184 10.55 2.09 16.07
N TYR A 185 10.37 3.16 15.28
CA TYR A 185 11.40 4.21 15.17
C TYR A 185 11.64 4.91 16.50
N VAL A 186 10.58 5.27 17.22
CA VAL A 186 10.68 5.86 18.58
C VAL A 186 11.43 4.95 19.53
N ALA A 187 11.16 3.66 19.52
CA ALA A 187 11.84 2.68 20.38
C ALA A 187 13.35 2.56 20.07
N GLN A 188 13.76 2.83 18.83
CA GLN A 188 15.17 2.81 18.39
C GLN A 188 15.88 4.14 18.61
N ARG A 189 15.15 5.25 18.69
CA ARG A 189 15.70 6.61 18.80
C ARG A 189 15.38 7.25 20.15
N LYS A 190 15.78 6.57 21.22
CA LYS A 190 15.61 7.04 22.60
C LYS A 190 16.46 8.27 22.95
N ASP A 191 17.38 8.64 22.09
CA ASP A 191 18.12 9.89 22.12
C ASP A 191 17.27 11.13 21.82
N ILE A 192 16.07 10.93 21.25
CA ILE A 192 15.12 12.00 20.91
C ILE A 192 13.98 11.97 21.95
N PRO A 193 13.56 13.14 22.49
CA PRO A 193 12.43 13.22 23.40
C PRO A 193 11.13 12.70 22.80
N LEU A 194 10.32 11.97 23.58
CA LEU A 194 9.05 11.41 23.12
C LEU A 194 8.08 12.49 22.61
N GLU A 195 8.10 13.66 23.21
CA GLU A 195 7.27 14.80 22.80
C GLU A 195 7.61 15.29 21.39
N GLU A 196 8.89 15.28 21.02
CA GLU A 196 9.34 15.64 19.67
C GLU A 196 8.85 14.59 18.63
N HIS A 197 8.94 13.31 18.97
CA HIS A 197 8.39 12.24 18.15
C HIS A 197 6.88 12.39 17.94
N ARG A 198 6.14 12.67 19.03
CA ARG A 198 4.69 12.89 18.98
C ARG A 198 4.33 14.13 18.17
N ALA A 199 5.11 15.22 18.30
CA ALA A 199 4.91 16.43 17.50
C ALA A 199 5.10 16.16 16.01
N TYR A 200 6.12 15.39 15.62
CA TYR A 200 6.32 14.98 14.24
C TYR A 200 5.12 14.18 13.71
N ASN A 201 4.71 13.12 14.43
CA ASN A 201 3.61 12.25 13.98
C ASN A 201 2.29 13.02 13.85
N ALA A 202 2.01 13.93 14.79
CA ALA A 202 0.85 14.83 14.71
C ALA A 202 0.90 15.77 13.49
N LYS A 203 2.10 16.25 13.11
CA LYS A 203 2.28 17.10 11.93
C LYS A 203 2.05 16.32 10.62
N ILE A 204 2.49 15.08 10.52
CA ILE A 204 2.19 14.22 9.36
C ILE A 204 0.66 14.02 9.24
N LYS A 205 -0.03 13.69 10.33
CA LYS A 205 -1.49 13.60 10.34
C LYS A 205 -2.13 14.93 9.88
N GLN A 206 -1.64 16.06 10.39
CA GLN A 206 -2.17 17.37 10.02
C GLN A 206 -1.94 17.68 8.54
N GLN A 207 -0.77 17.35 7.98
CA GLN A 207 -0.48 17.52 6.55
C GLN A 207 -1.45 16.76 5.65
N LEU A 208 -1.82 15.52 6.04
CA LEU A 208 -2.83 14.74 5.33
C LEU A 208 -4.20 15.43 5.36
N ALA A 209 -4.62 15.92 6.54
CA ALA A 209 -5.88 16.63 6.70
C ALA A 209 -5.89 17.97 5.92
N ASP A 210 -4.80 18.74 5.98
CA ASP A 210 -4.66 20.04 5.30
C ASP A 210 -4.62 19.89 3.77
N ALA A 211 -4.09 18.78 3.26
CA ALA A 211 -4.16 18.46 1.84
C ALA A 211 -5.59 18.16 1.37
N GLY A 212 -6.48 17.74 2.29
CA GLY A 212 -7.89 17.48 2.01
C GLY A 212 -8.31 16.00 2.14
N PHE A 213 -7.47 15.13 2.69
CA PHE A 213 -7.90 13.79 3.06
C PHE A 213 -8.88 13.89 4.25
N ASN A 214 -10.15 13.55 4.00
CA ASN A 214 -11.26 13.71 4.95
C ASN A 214 -11.98 12.39 5.26
N VAL A 215 -11.40 11.27 4.90
CA VAL A 215 -11.78 9.93 5.37
C VAL A 215 -11.10 9.63 6.70
N PRO A 216 -11.53 8.63 7.48
CA PRO A 216 -10.86 8.22 8.70
C PRO A 216 -9.35 8.02 8.52
N LEU A 217 -8.56 8.64 9.40
CA LEU A 217 -7.11 8.46 9.47
C LEU A 217 -6.78 7.37 10.51
N PHE A 218 -5.71 6.62 10.29
CA PHE A 218 -5.26 5.59 11.22
C PHE A 218 -3.74 5.51 11.30
N THR A 219 -3.22 4.92 12.38
CA THR A 219 -1.81 4.54 12.55
C THR A 219 -1.68 3.01 12.60
N SER A 220 -0.50 2.50 12.29
CA SER A 220 -0.22 1.06 12.18
C SER A 220 1.10 0.75 12.85
N ASP A 221 1.05 0.07 14.00
CA ASP A 221 2.22 -0.21 14.86
C ASP A 221 2.07 -1.57 15.55
N GLY A 222 3.16 -2.15 16.04
CA GLY A 222 3.07 -3.25 17.01
C GLY A 222 2.27 -2.79 18.23
N SER A 223 1.39 -3.63 18.77
CA SER A 223 0.52 -3.28 19.90
C SER A 223 1.28 -2.75 21.13
N TRP A 224 2.50 -3.18 21.33
CA TRP A 224 3.41 -2.73 22.42
C TRP A 224 4.14 -1.40 22.13
N LEU A 225 3.92 -0.80 20.97
CA LEU A 225 4.60 0.42 20.49
C LEU A 225 3.64 1.62 20.34
N PHE A 226 2.38 1.46 20.72
CA PHE A 226 1.37 2.52 20.57
C PHE A 226 1.70 3.80 21.33
N GLU A 227 2.50 3.72 22.41
CA GLU A 227 2.93 4.93 23.13
C GLU A 227 3.67 5.92 22.21
N GLY A 228 4.51 5.41 21.30
CA GLY A 228 5.24 6.23 20.33
C GLY A 228 4.55 6.38 18.98
N GLY A 229 3.75 5.39 18.59
CA GLY A 229 3.16 5.31 17.25
C GLY A 229 1.76 5.88 17.13
N ALA A 230 0.93 5.75 18.15
CA ALA A 230 -0.44 6.25 18.10
C ALA A 230 -0.49 7.78 18.08
N THR A 231 -1.41 8.33 17.31
CA THR A 231 -1.61 9.78 17.17
C THR A 231 -3.06 10.13 17.50
N PRO A 232 -3.32 11.09 18.41
CA PRO A 232 -4.67 11.52 18.75
C PRO A 232 -5.51 11.91 17.52
N GLY A 233 -6.73 11.38 17.44
CA GLY A 233 -7.65 11.60 16.31
C GLY A 233 -7.35 10.76 15.08
N ALA A 234 -6.44 9.80 15.16
CA ALA A 234 -6.30 8.68 14.22
C ALA A 234 -6.63 7.37 14.93
N LEU A 235 -7.23 6.41 14.24
CA LEU A 235 -7.49 5.08 14.78
C LEU A 235 -6.18 4.32 14.94
N PRO A 236 -5.76 3.89 16.14
CA PRO A 236 -4.60 3.02 16.28
C PRO A 236 -4.97 1.60 15.84
N THR A 237 -4.16 1.00 14.96
CA THR A 237 -4.32 -0.37 14.51
C THR A 237 -3.04 -1.16 14.78
N ALA A 238 -3.16 -2.45 15.04
CA ALA A 238 -2.04 -3.28 15.45
C ALA A 238 -1.43 -4.06 14.27
N ASN A 239 -0.11 -4.28 14.33
CA ASN A 239 0.62 -5.15 13.41
C ASN A 239 0.99 -6.45 14.13
N GLY A 240 0.73 -7.60 13.49
CA GLY A 240 1.11 -8.91 13.99
C GLY A 240 0.40 -9.37 15.29
N GLU A 241 -0.61 -8.65 15.76
CA GLU A 241 -1.28 -8.95 17.02
C GLU A 241 -2.29 -10.11 16.88
N SER A 242 -2.06 -11.18 17.58
CA SER A 242 -2.93 -12.38 17.58
C SER A 242 -3.75 -12.57 18.87
N ASP A 243 -3.42 -11.82 19.92
CA ASP A 243 -4.17 -11.80 21.17
C ASP A 243 -5.27 -10.74 21.13
N ILE A 244 -6.51 -11.20 21.07
CA ILE A 244 -7.70 -10.34 20.95
C ILE A 244 -7.88 -9.43 22.18
N GLU A 245 -7.64 -9.96 23.37
CA GLU A 245 -7.84 -9.18 24.60
C GLU A 245 -6.76 -8.11 24.73
N ASN A 246 -5.51 -8.43 24.36
CA ASN A 246 -4.45 -7.44 24.30
C ASN A 246 -4.75 -6.35 23.24
N LEU A 247 -5.18 -6.76 22.04
CA LEU A 247 -5.59 -5.83 20.98
C LEU A 247 -6.65 -4.83 21.48
N LYS A 248 -7.73 -5.36 22.07
CA LYS A 248 -8.83 -4.54 22.62
C LYS A 248 -8.33 -3.60 23.70
N LYS A 249 -7.53 -4.10 24.63
CA LYS A 249 -6.95 -3.32 25.72
C LYS A 249 -6.15 -2.13 25.22
N VAL A 250 -5.19 -2.37 24.30
CA VAL A 250 -4.29 -1.31 23.85
C VAL A 250 -5.00 -0.32 22.93
N VAL A 251 -5.88 -0.78 22.04
CA VAL A 251 -6.68 0.14 21.21
C VAL A 251 -7.54 1.04 22.10
N ASN A 252 -8.23 0.48 23.09
CA ASN A 252 -9.07 1.25 24.01
C ASN A 252 -8.30 2.25 24.88
N GLN A 253 -7.01 2.00 25.13
CA GLN A 253 -6.16 2.93 25.87
C GLN A 253 -5.84 4.19 25.06
N TYR A 254 -5.75 4.08 23.73
CA TYR A 254 -5.31 5.17 22.85
C TYR A 254 -6.42 5.71 21.93
N HIS A 255 -7.63 5.14 21.98
CA HIS A 255 -8.75 5.53 21.13
C HIS A 255 -10.10 5.41 21.85
N ASP A 256 -10.52 6.43 22.58
CA ASP A 256 -11.84 6.66 23.21
C ASP A 256 -12.53 5.44 23.87
N GLY A 257 -11.81 4.35 24.11
CA GLY A 257 -12.27 3.16 24.81
C GLY A 257 -13.29 2.27 24.08
N LYS A 258 -13.45 2.37 22.76
CA LYS A 258 -14.58 1.75 22.05
C LYS A 258 -14.26 0.96 20.78
N GLY A 259 -12.98 0.80 20.36
CA GLY A 259 -12.68 0.27 19.03
C GLY A 259 -13.06 1.26 17.89
N PRO A 260 -13.23 0.85 16.62
CA PRO A 260 -13.16 -0.53 16.11
C PRO A 260 -11.78 -1.16 16.24
N TYR A 261 -11.73 -2.48 16.26
CA TYR A 261 -10.50 -3.23 16.40
C TYR A 261 -10.03 -3.71 15.02
N MET A 262 -8.76 -3.43 14.68
CA MET A 262 -8.19 -3.84 13.41
C MET A 262 -6.73 -4.25 13.56
N VAL A 263 -6.37 -5.35 12.92
CA VAL A 263 -4.99 -5.77 12.70
C VAL A 263 -4.62 -5.34 11.27
N ALA A 264 -3.86 -4.23 11.17
CA ALA A 264 -3.52 -3.63 9.89
C ALA A 264 -2.42 -4.38 9.13
N GLU A 265 -1.65 -5.23 9.82
CA GLU A 265 -0.75 -6.17 9.20
C GLU A 265 -0.88 -7.54 9.86
N PHE A 266 -1.59 -8.43 9.17
CA PHE A 266 -1.73 -9.83 9.51
C PHE A 266 -0.89 -10.65 8.54
N TYR A 267 0.16 -11.28 9.03
CA TYR A 267 1.20 -11.91 8.22
C TYR A 267 0.88 -13.37 7.88
N PRO A 268 0.42 -13.68 6.64
CA PRO A 268 0.18 -15.07 6.20
C PRO A 268 1.45 -15.80 5.79
N GLY A 269 2.53 -15.06 5.59
CA GLY A 269 3.87 -15.50 5.21
C GLY A 269 4.93 -14.56 5.76
N TRP A 270 6.07 -14.45 5.08
CA TRP A 270 7.15 -13.55 5.46
C TRP A 270 8.02 -13.17 4.25
N LEU A 271 8.80 -12.13 4.41
CA LEU A 271 9.81 -11.67 3.46
C LEU A 271 10.98 -12.67 3.34
N SER A 272 11.81 -12.51 2.32
CA SER A 272 12.99 -13.33 2.07
C SER A 272 14.22 -12.48 1.82
N HIS A 273 15.35 -12.88 2.41
CA HIS A 273 16.65 -12.27 2.14
C HIS A 273 17.54 -13.17 1.26
N TRP A 274 18.57 -12.59 0.70
CA TRP A 274 19.61 -13.33 0.00
C TRP A 274 20.26 -14.39 0.92
N ALA A 275 20.50 -15.57 0.35
CA ALA A 275 21.09 -16.72 1.04
C ALA A 275 20.25 -17.30 2.21
N GLU A 276 18.98 -16.94 2.32
CA GLU A 276 18.02 -17.54 3.25
C GLU A 276 17.00 -18.43 2.51
N PRO A 277 16.48 -19.50 3.12
CA PRO A 277 15.38 -20.27 2.56
C PRO A 277 14.12 -19.40 2.41
N PHE A 278 13.33 -19.66 1.35
CA PHE A 278 12.01 -19.04 1.25
C PHE A 278 11.11 -19.48 2.41
N PRO A 279 10.42 -18.54 3.08
CA PRO A 279 9.47 -18.85 4.14
C PRO A 279 8.36 -19.79 3.67
N GLN A 280 7.89 -20.62 4.59
CA GLN A 280 6.73 -21.49 4.38
C GLN A 280 5.88 -21.52 5.65
N VAL A 281 4.77 -20.80 5.63
CA VAL A 281 3.83 -20.72 6.75
C VAL A 281 2.60 -21.60 6.47
N GLY A 282 2.25 -22.44 7.43
CA GLY A 282 1.17 -23.41 7.27
C GLY A 282 -0.22 -22.77 7.14
N ALA A 283 -0.98 -23.14 6.10
CA ALA A 283 -2.30 -22.61 5.78
C ALA A 283 -3.31 -22.74 6.95
N SER A 284 -3.29 -23.84 7.69
CA SER A 284 -4.25 -24.09 8.77
C SER A 284 -4.10 -23.13 9.96
N GLY A 285 -2.87 -22.67 10.25
CA GLY A 285 -2.62 -21.68 11.30
C GLY A 285 -3.25 -20.34 10.95
N ILE A 286 -3.03 -19.89 9.73
CA ILE A 286 -3.58 -18.64 9.21
C ILE A 286 -5.11 -18.69 9.14
N ALA A 287 -5.69 -19.79 8.67
CA ALA A 287 -7.15 -19.97 8.64
C ALA A 287 -7.77 -19.90 10.05
N ARG A 288 -7.17 -20.54 11.04
CA ARG A 288 -7.64 -20.47 12.44
C ARG A 288 -7.57 -19.06 13.01
N GLN A 289 -6.48 -18.33 12.74
CA GLN A 289 -6.36 -16.95 13.21
C GLN A 289 -7.35 -16.03 12.49
N THR A 290 -7.58 -16.22 11.20
CA THR A 290 -8.63 -15.51 10.45
C THR A 290 -10.00 -15.74 11.08
N GLU A 291 -10.34 -17.01 11.41
CA GLU A 291 -11.60 -17.35 12.04
C GLU A 291 -11.74 -16.70 13.42
N LYS A 292 -10.66 -16.66 14.21
CA LYS A 292 -10.63 -16.02 15.52
C LYS A 292 -10.92 -14.51 15.42
N TYR A 293 -10.35 -13.80 14.42
CA TYR A 293 -10.66 -12.38 14.18
C TYR A 293 -12.13 -12.19 13.84
N LEU A 294 -12.67 -12.98 12.90
CA LEU A 294 -14.06 -12.87 12.46
C LEU A 294 -15.06 -13.15 13.62
N GLN A 295 -14.76 -14.09 14.51
CA GLN A 295 -15.57 -14.41 15.68
C GLN A 295 -15.59 -13.29 16.72
N ASN A 296 -14.63 -12.38 16.70
CA ASN A 296 -14.45 -11.32 17.70
C ASN A 296 -14.63 -9.91 17.14
N ASP A 297 -15.25 -9.78 15.97
CA ASP A 297 -15.45 -8.49 15.26
C ASP A 297 -14.16 -7.71 15.04
N VAL A 298 -13.05 -8.39 14.81
CA VAL A 298 -11.77 -7.79 14.48
C VAL A 298 -11.62 -7.73 12.97
N SER A 299 -11.47 -6.53 12.44
CA SER A 299 -11.08 -6.26 11.06
C SER A 299 -9.61 -6.58 10.86
N PHE A 300 -9.20 -6.90 9.64
CA PHE A 300 -7.80 -7.23 9.36
C PHE A 300 -7.39 -6.87 7.94
N ASN A 301 -6.09 -6.77 7.74
CA ASN A 301 -5.45 -6.63 6.45
C ASN A 301 -4.33 -7.67 6.32
N PHE A 302 -4.46 -8.62 5.41
CA PHE A 302 -3.39 -9.57 5.13
C PHE A 302 -2.18 -8.86 4.53
N TYR A 303 -1.08 -8.85 5.22
CA TYR A 303 0.19 -8.33 4.74
C TYR A 303 1.16 -9.51 4.48
N MET A 304 1.36 -10.00 3.28
CA MET A 304 0.73 -9.62 2.00
C MET A 304 -0.36 -10.62 1.62
N VAL A 305 -1.42 -10.18 0.95
CA VAL A 305 -2.32 -11.11 0.27
C VAL A 305 -1.72 -11.54 -1.07
N HIS A 306 -0.96 -10.66 -1.70
CA HIS A 306 -0.17 -10.86 -2.91
C HIS A 306 1.05 -9.94 -2.87
N GLY A 307 2.22 -10.50 -2.81
CA GLY A 307 3.45 -9.72 -2.65
C GLY A 307 3.92 -9.07 -3.95
N GLY A 308 4.05 -9.84 -5.01
CA GLY A 308 4.53 -9.37 -6.31
C GLY A 308 6.06 -9.35 -6.44
N THR A 309 6.58 -8.45 -7.27
CA THR A 309 7.98 -8.42 -7.70
C THR A 309 8.61 -7.05 -7.44
N ASN A 310 9.78 -7.02 -6.84
CA ASN A 310 10.60 -5.81 -6.72
C ASN A 310 11.33 -5.56 -8.06
N PHE A 311 10.77 -4.73 -8.92
CA PHE A 311 11.35 -4.43 -10.22
C PHE A 311 12.53 -3.45 -10.12
N GLY A 312 13.54 -3.65 -10.97
CA GLY A 312 14.68 -2.75 -11.06
C GLY A 312 15.51 -2.71 -9.76
N PHE A 313 15.68 -1.51 -9.19
CA PHE A 313 16.42 -1.27 -7.95
C PHE A 313 15.50 -0.96 -6.76
N THR A 314 14.31 -1.54 -6.72
CA THR A 314 13.32 -1.24 -5.68
C THR A 314 13.42 -2.12 -4.44
N SER A 315 14.17 -3.22 -4.49
CA SER A 315 14.48 -4.04 -3.31
C SER A 315 15.30 -3.25 -2.30
N GLY A 316 14.88 -3.29 -1.06
CA GLY A 316 15.60 -2.71 0.06
C GLY A 316 16.55 -3.70 0.74
N ALA A 317 16.83 -3.43 2.00
CA ALA A 317 17.56 -4.32 2.88
C ALA A 317 17.11 -4.13 4.33
N ASN A 318 17.03 -5.21 5.08
CA ASN A 318 16.94 -5.13 6.52
C ASN A 318 18.32 -5.02 7.16
N TYR A 319 18.37 -4.66 8.42
CA TYR A 319 19.60 -4.60 9.20
C TYR A 319 19.40 -5.20 10.59
N ASP A 320 20.35 -5.99 11.00
CA ASP A 320 20.40 -6.49 12.36
C ASP A 320 21.85 -6.57 12.82
N LYS A 321 22.11 -6.24 14.10
CA LYS A 321 23.47 -6.15 14.63
C LYS A 321 24.29 -7.43 14.53
N LYS A 322 23.67 -8.59 14.38
CA LYS A 322 24.35 -9.89 14.29
C LYS A 322 24.62 -10.31 12.85
N ARG A 323 23.72 -9.98 11.94
CA ARG A 323 23.73 -10.41 10.55
C ARG A 323 24.14 -9.29 9.58
N ASP A 324 24.28 -8.05 10.10
CA ASP A 324 24.57 -6.86 9.32
C ASP A 324 23.47 -6.58 8.27
N ILE A 325 23.80 -6.10 7.09
CA ILE A 325 22.87 -5.81 6.02
C ILE A 325 22.34 -7.12 5.42
N GLN A 326 21.04 -7.24 5.36
CA GLN A 326 20.30 -8.38 4.79
C GLN A 326 19.54 -7.90 3.55
N PRO A 327 20.12 -8.01 2.34
CA PRO A 327 19.47 -7.58 1.11
C PRO A 327 18.23 -8.39 0.82
N ASP A 328 17.15 -7.70 0.45
CA ASP A 328 15.90 -8.31 0.02
C ASP A 328 15.99 -8.81 -1.42
N LEU A 329 15.16 -9.78 -1.77
CA LEU A 329 15.14 -10.40 -3.09
C LEU A 329 14.31 -9.58 -4.10
N THR A 330 14.52 -9.86 -5.39
CA THR A 330 13.62 -9.42 -6.46
C THR A 330 12.21 -9.99 -6.26
N SER A 331 12.09 -11.27 -5.88
CA SER A 331 10.81 -11.85 -5.52
C SER A 331 10.33 -11.29 -4.18
N TYR A 332 9.13 -10.73 -4.18
CA TYR A 332 8.39 -10.41 -2.96
C TYR A 332 7.18 -11.34 -2.82
N ASP A 333 7.34 -12.61 -3.18
CA ASP A 333 6.27 -13.62 -3.09
C ASP A 333 5.62 -13.68 -1.71
N TYR A 334 6.42 -13.48 -0.65
CA TYR A 334 5.97 -13.39 0.74
C TYR A 334 5.32 -14.67 1.26
N ASP A 335 5.39 -15.79 0.52
CA ASP A 335 4.58 -17.00 0.80
C ASP A 335 3.08 -16.63 0.97
N ALA A 336 2.61 -15.69 0.15
CA ALA A 336 1.29 -15.09 0.24
C ALA A 336 0.16 -16.05 -0.22
N PRO A 337 -1.11 -15.79 0.16
CA PRO A 337 -2.25 -16.56 -0.34
C PRO A 337 -2.38 -16.57 -1.86
N ILE A 338 -2.04 -15.47 -2.52
CA ILE A 338 -1.91 -15.36 -3.98
C ILE A 338 -0.41 -15.31 -4.29
N SER A 339 0.12 -16.30 -4.99
CA SER A 339 1.54 -16.37 -5.32
C SER A 339 1.99 -15.21 -6.19
N GLU A 340 3.30 -14.95 -6.28
CA GLU A 340 3.87 -13.92 -7.15
C GLU A 340 3.38 -14.04 -8.61
N ALA A 341 3.27 -15.26 -9.13
CA ALA A 341 2.71 -15.52 -10.47
C ALA A 341 1.19 -15.28 -10.57
N GLY A 342 0.50 -15.09 -9.45
CA GLY A 342 -0.95 -14.90 -9.42
C GLY A 342 -1.74 -16.20 -9.44
N TRP A 343 -1.23 -17.23 -8.80
CA TRP A 343 -1.92 -18.50 -8.61
C TRP A 343 -2.49 -18.64 -7.22
N VAL A 344 -3.59 -19.40 -7.11
CA VAL A 344 -4.15 -19.82 -5.82
C VAL A 344 -3.18 -20.73 -5.10
N THR A 345 -3.03 -20.54 -3.79
CA THR A 345 -2.26 -21.41 -2.91
C THR A 345 -3.17 -22.15 -1.92
N PRO A 346 -2.69 -23.15 -1.20
CA PRO A 346 -3.47 -23.79 -0.12
C PRO A 346 -3.94 -22.81 0.96
N LYS A 347 -3.21 -21.70 1.18
CA LYS A 347 -3.64 -20.64 2.10
C LYS A 347 -4.86 -19.90 1.57
N TYR A 348 -4.88 -19.58 0.28
CA TYR A 348 -6.02 -18.94 -0.36
C TYR A 348 -7.31 -19.72 -0.12
N ASP A 349 -7.30 -21.00 -0.43
CA ASP A 349 -8.48 -21.86 -0.26
C ASP A 349 -8.89 -22.00 1.21
N SER A 350 -7.93 -22.14 2.11
CA SER A 350 -8.18 -22.28 3.54
C SER A 350 -8.81 -21.01 4.13
N ILE A 351 -8.30 -19.83 3.77
CA ILE A 351 -8.83 -18.53 4.19
C ILE A 351 -10.22 -18.29 3.59
N ARG A 352 -10.39 -18.53 2.28
CA ARG A 352 -11.68 -18.42 1.58
C ARG A 352 -12.76 -19.27 2.27
N ASN A 353 -12.46 -20.51 2.60
CA ASN A 353 -13.39 -21.41 3.25
C ASN A 353 -13.81 -20.92 4.64
N VAL A 354 -12.94 -20.21 5.35
CA VAL A 354 -13.28 -19.57 6.62
C VAL A 354 -14.15 -18.35 6.37
N ILE A 355 -13.71 -17.39 5.55
CA ILE A 355 -14.43 -16.13 5.35
C ILE A 355 -15.86 -16.37 4.86
N ARG A 356 -16.10 -17.33 3.96
CA ARG A 356 -17.43 -17.67 3.43
C ARG A 356 -18.45 -18.05 4.51
N LYS A 357 -18.02 -18.52 5.68
CA LYS A 357 -18.92 -18.85 6.79
C LYS A 357 -19.48 -17.61 7.51
N TYR A 358 -18.76 -16.49 7.45
CA TYR A 358 -19.04 -15.29 8.26
C TYR A 358 -19.61 -14.12 7.45
N VAL A 359 -19.34 -14.05 6.16
CA VAL A 359 -19.82 -12.96 5.31
C VAL A 359 -21.25 -13.22 4.81
N LYS A 360 -22.04 -12.14 4.67
CA LYS A 360 -23.44 -12.19 4.19
C LYS A 360 -23.58 -11.95 2.69
N TYR A 361 -22.49 -11.63 1.99
CA TYR A 361 -22.47 -11.48 0.55
C TYR A 361 -21.96 -12.74 -0.14
N THR A 362 -22.33 -12.91 -1.39
CA THR A 362 -21.84 -14.04 -2.21
C THR A 362 -20.36 -13.81 -2.53
N VAL A 363 -19.52 -14.74 -2.12
CA VAL A 363 -18.10 -14.76 -2.49
C VAL A 363 -17.99 -15.38 -3.89
N PRO A 364 -17.52 -14.65 -4.89
CA PRO A 364 -17.42 -15.18 -6.26
C PRO A 364 -16.34 -16.27 -6.35
N GLU A 365 -16.32 -17.00 -7.45
CA GLU A 365 -15.20 -17.89 -7.75
C GLU A 365 -13.97 -17.08 -8.12
N ALA A 366 -12.78 -17.65 -7.86
CA ALA A 366 -11.55 -17.06 -8.34
C ALA A 366 -11.54 -17.01 -9.87
N PRO A 367 -10.99 -15.96 -10.48
CA PRO A 367 -10.82 -15.92 -11.92
C PRO A 367 -9.88 -17.07 -12.38
N ALA A 368 -9.98 -17.45 -13.64
CA ALA A 368 -9.05 -18.41 -14.22
C ALA A 368 -7.60 -17.90 -14.11
N PRO A 369 -6.63 -18.78 -13.83
CA PRO A 369 -5.24 -18.38 -13.76
C PRO A 369 -4.76 -17.79 -15.09
N ASN A 370 -3.80 -16.87 -15.03
CA ASN A 370 -3.18 -16.37 -16.25
C ASN A 370 -2.54 -17.53 -17.03
N PRO A 371 -2.68 -17.55 -18.36
CA PRO A 371 -2.04 -18.56 -19.17
C PRO A 371 -0.52 -18.48 -19.06
N VAL A 372 0.12 -19.63 -19.03
CA VAL A 372 1.58 -19.76 -19.09
C VAL A 372 2.00 -20.22 -20.46
N ILE A 373 3.20 -19.82 -20.87
CA ILE A 373 3.81 -20.27 -22.13
C ILE A 373 5.14 -20.95 -21.84
N GLU A 374 5.49 -21.90 -22.66
CA GLU A 374 6.82 -22.49 -22.65
C GLU A 374 7.65 -21.84 -23.75
N ILE A 375 8.84 -21.36 -23.38
CA ILE A 375 9.81 -20.79 -24.33
C ILE A 375 11.06 -21.69 -24.29
N PRO A 376 11.22 -22.62 -25.23
CA PRO A 376 12.27 -23.63 -25.16
C PRO A 376 13.67 -23.05 -25.34
N SER A 377 13.82 -21.99 -26.11
CA SER A 377 15.10 -21.28 -26.26
C SER A 377 14.90 -19.87 -26.80
N ILE A 378 15.75 -18.95 -26.35
CA ILE A 378 15.82 -17.59 -26.86
C ILE A 378 17.24 -17.33 -27.35
N LYS A 379 17.39 -16.98 -28.64
CA LYS A 379 18.67 -16.58 -29.23
C LYS A 379 18.89 -15.10 -28.94
N LEU A 380 19.86 -14.77 -28.08
CA LEU A 380 20.31 -13.42 -27.88
C LEU A 380 21.17 -12.97 -29.07
N THR A 381 20.75 -11.88 -29.73
CA THR A 381 21.40 -11.40 -30.97
C THR A 381 22.13 -10.08 -30.76
N LYS A 382 22.00 -9.46 -29.60
CA LYS A 382 22.67 -8.19 -29.26
C LYS A 382 23.36 -8.33 -27.91
N VAL A 383 24.58 -7.80 -27.82
CA VAL A 383 25.39 -7.77 -26.61
C VAL A 383 25.91 -6.34 -26.44
N ALA A 384 25.90 -5.86 -25.20
CA ALA A 384 26.58 -4.63 -24.80
C ALA A 384 27.52 -4.97 -23.62
N ASP A 385 28.77 -4.56 -23.73
CA ASP A 385 29.75 -4.67 -22.66
C ASP A 385 29.56 -3.48 -21.69
N VAL A 386 29.30 -3.76 -20.41
CA VAL A 386 29.02 -2.74 -19.40
C VAL A 386 30.25 -1.89 -19.10
N LEU A 387 31.46 -2.45 -19.10
CA LEU A 387 32.69 -1.71 -18.85
C LEU A 387 33.01 -0.79 -20.03
N ALA A 388 32.93 -1.32 -21.28
CA ALA A 388 33.09 -0.50 -22.47
C ALA A 388 32.02 0.61 -22.60
N PHE A 389 30.84 0.41 -22.03
CA PHE A 389 29.84 1.47 -21.92
C PHE A 389 30.23 2.51 -20.87
N ALA A 390 30.67 2.08 -19.69
CA ALA A 390 31.08 2.97 -18.61
C ALA A 390 32.25 3.88 -19.01
N GLU A 391 33.27 3.34 -19.72
CA GLU A 391 34.42 4.11 -20.24
C GLU A 391 34.02 5.24 -21.21
N LYS A 392 32.85 5.15 -21.83
CA LYS A 392 32.32 6.19 -22.72
C LYS A 392 31.58 7.31 -21.99
N GLN A 393 31.32 7.12 -20.70
CA GLN A 393 30.64 8.12 -19.87
C GLN A 393 31.62 9.23 -19.48
N LYS A 394 31.08 10.41 -19.14
CA LYS A 394 31.90 11.53 -18.66
C LYS A 394 32.42 11.20 -17.26
N PRO A 395 33.73 11.10 -17.05
CA PRO A 395 34.27 10.83 -15.73
C PRO A 395 34.10 12.01 -14.78
N VAL A 396 33.99 11.71 -13.50
CA VAL A 396 34.11 12.66 -12.39
C VAL A 396 35.44 12.39 -11.71
N SER A 397 36.26 13.43 -11.48
CA SER A 397 37.54 13.31 -10.79
C SER A 397 37.37 13.73 -9.33
N ALA A 398 37.89 12.93 -8.41
CA ALA A 398 37.93 13.20 -6.98
C ALA A 398 39.13 12.51 -6.36
N ASP A 399 39.59 13.00 -5.20
CA ASP A 399 40.72 12.42 -4.45
C ASP A 399 40.36 11.11 -3.74
N THR A 400 39.08 10.87 -3.53
CA THR A 400 38.54 9.67 -2.89
C THR A 400 37.30 9.18 -3.65
N PRO A 401 36.94 7.87 -3.54
CA PRO A 401 35.71 7.37 -4.12
C PRO A 401 34.50 8.16 -3.62
N LEU A 402 33.62 8.55 -4.52
CA LEU A 402 32.40 9.29 -4.22
C LEU A 402 31.23 8.33 -4.03
N THR A 403 30.30 8.64 -3.11
CA THR A 403 29.03 7.90 -2.98
C THR A 403 28.08 8.23 -4.13
N PHE A 404 27.01 7.45 -4.28
CA PHE A 404 25.96 7.73 -5.26
C PHE A 404 25.33 9.10 -5.07
N GLU A 405 25.05 9.48 -3.81
CA GLU A 405 24.46 10.78 -3.47
C GLU A 405 25.38 11.92 -3.88
N GLN A 406 26.71 11.80 -3.63
CA GLN A 406 27.71 12.78 -4.04
C GLN A 406 27.82 12.90 -5.57
N LEU A 407 27.57 11.81 -6.29
CA LEU A 407 27.49 11.79 -7.75
C LEU A 407 26.14 12.30 -8.27
N ASN A 408 25.20 12.63 -7.39
CA ASN A 408 23.80 12.95 -7.69
C ASN A 408 23.13 11.86 -8.52
N GLN A 409 23.38 10.61 -8.17
CA GLN A 409 22.85 9.40 -8.77
C GLN A 409 22.06 8.60 -7.75
N GLY A 410 20.82 8.19 -8.07
CA GLY A 410 20.02 7.39 -7.15
C GLY A 410 20.32 5.90 -7.23
N TYR A 411 20.36 5.39 -8.45
CA TYR A 411 20.42 3.95 -8.72
C TYR A 411 21.37 3.65 -9.87
N GLY A 412 21.85 2.41 -9.94
CA GLY A 412 22.70 1.93 -11.03
C GLY A 412 24.04 1.40 -10.58
N TYR A 413 25.07 1.66 -11.38
CA TYR A 413 26.41 1.18 -11.16
C TYR A 413 27.40 2.33 -11.32
N VAL A 414 28.48 2.33 -10.54
CA VAL A 414 29.60 3.26 -10.63
C VAL A 414 30.87 2.44 -10.84
N LEU A 415 31.67 2.85 -11.82
CA LEU A 415 33.00 2.28 -12.06
C LEU A 415 34.04 3.24 -11.46
N TYR A 416 34.86 2.71 -10.54
CA TYR A 416 35.98 3.41 -9.94
C TYR A 416 37.30 2.99 -10.59
#